data_58ac25b76243f097397fef7fd6561d9d
#
_entry.id   58ac25b76243f097397fef7fd6561d9d
#
_cell.length_a   1.000
_cell.length_b   1.000
_cell.length_c   1.000
_cell.angle_alpha   90.00
_cell.angle_beta   90.00
_cell.angle_gamma   90.00
#
_symmetry.space_group_name_H-M   'P 1'
#
loop_
_entity.id
_entity.type
_entity.pdbx_description
1 polymer ?
#
loop_
_entity_poly.entity_id
_entity_poly.type
_entity_poly.pdbx_seq_one_letter_code
_entity_poly.pdbx_strand_id
1 'polypeptide(L)'
;IESFLNSKGKQMIGWDEIIDGGLSPNATVMAWRGEAGGIKAAQMGHDAIMTPGNWLYFDAYQDNPATEPEAIGGYLPLSRVYSYEPVPDSLTVEEKSHIIGVQANLWTEYIQTESHAEYMIYPRLLALSELCWCKAETKNWERFLPAANRHLDILKAKGINAHQISKSVIATEVVDIEKQTIELSFRCDKMPVEIRYTQDGTVPTIESTLYKKPISVKDSAIVKVAIFQN
;
A
#
# COMPACT_ATOMS: atom_id res chain seq x y z
N ILE A 1 -18.43 -21.38 17.32
CA ILE A 1 -17.38 -21.84 16.41
C ILE A 1 -16.08 -22.05 17.21
N GLU A 2 -15.59 -21.03 17.97
CA GLU A 2 -14.32 -21.13 18.71
C GLU A 2 -14.27 -22.32 19.66
N SER A 3 -15.30 -22.54 20.49
CA SER A 3 -15.35 -23.69 21.41
C SER A 3 -15.17 -25.03 20.68
N PHE A 4 -15.69 -25.15 19.46
CA PHE A 4 -15.49 -26.33 18.60
C PHE A 4 -14.05 -26.42 18.14
N LEU A 5 -13.44 -25.32 17.67
CA LEU A 5 -12.05 -25.29 17.25
C LEU A 5 -11.09 -25.66 18.39
N ASN A 6 -11.34 -25.08 19.58
CA ASN A 6 -10.57 -25.35 20.79
C ASN A 6 -10.68 -26.84 21.20
N SER A 7 -11.87 -27.46 21.07
CA SER A 7 -12.04 -28.89 21.32
C SER A 7 -11.25 -29.78 20.35
N LYS A 8 -10.79 -29.24 19.22
CA LYS A 8 -9.92 -29.89 18.25
C LYS A 8 -8.45 -29.46 18.37
N GLY A 9 -8.10 -28.75 19.43
CA GLY A 9 -6.73 -28.24 19.64
C GLY A 9 -6.32 -27.17 18.66
N LYS A 10 -7.28 -26.41 18.08
CA LYS A 10 -7.03 -25.31 17.15
C LYS A 10 -7.40 -23.98 17.78
N GLN A 11 -6.68 -22.94 17.45
CA GLN A 11 -7.03 -21.56 17.78
C GLN A 11 -7.83 -20.93 16.65
N MET A 12 -8.70 -19.97 17.00
CA MET A 12 -9.50 -19.23 16.04
C MET A 12 -8.79 -17.93 15.64
N ILE A 13 -8.68 -17.70 14.34
CA ILE A 13 -8.42 -16.38 13.77
C ILE A 13 -9.68 -15.98 13.02
N GLY A 14 -10.25 -14.82 13.32
CA GLY A 14 -11.43 -14.29 12.64
C GLY A 14 -11.22 -12.88 12.13
N TRP A 15 -11.93 -12.54 11.05
CA TRP A 15 -11.99 -11.17 10.57
C TRP A 15 -12.53 -10.25 11.67
N ASP A 16 -12.22 -8.97 11.60
CA ASP A 16 -12.50 -8.01 12.69
C ASP A 16 -13.99 -7.81 13.03
N GLU A 17 -14.91 -8.37 12.24
CA GLU A 17 -16.35 -8.46 12.57
C GLU A 17 -16.61 -9.28 13.84
N ILE A 18 -15.73 -10.20 14.21
CA ILE A 18 -15.91 -10.99 15.46
C ILE A 18 -15.88 -10.12 16.71
N ILE A 19 -15.34 -8.90 16.63
CA ILE A 19 -15.31 -7.93 17.72
C ILE A 19 -16.75 -7.48 18.08
N ASP A 20 -17.62 -7.38 17.10
CA ASP A 20 -18.98 -6.85 17.26
C ASP A 20 -19.87 -7.79 18.09
N GLY A 21 -19.58 -9.09 18.08
CA GLY A 21 -20.28 -10.10 18.87
C GLY A 21 -19.65 -10.42 20.23
N GLY A 22 -18.57 -9.72 20.58
CA GLY A 22 -17.73 -10.03 21.74
C GLY A 22 -16.68 -11.10 21.43
N LEU A 23 -15.43 -10.80 21.79
CA LEU A 23 -14.31 -11.72 21.56
C LEU A 23 -14.29 -12.84 22.60
N SER A 24 -14.11 -14.05 22.13
CA SER A 24 -13.78 -15.18 22.99
C SER A 24 -12.32 -15.08 23.46
N PRO A 25 -11.94 -15.58 24.65
CA PRO A 25 -10.69 -15.24 25.32
C PRO A 25 -9.41 -15.50 24.51
N ASN A 26 -9.42 -16.48 23.57
CA ASN A 26 -8.24 -16.87 22.81
C ASN A 26 -8.34 -16.54 21.31
N ALA A 27 -9.33 -15.73 20.90
CA ALA A 27 -9.51 -15.35 19.51
C ALA A 27 -8.45 -14.34 19.08
N THR A 28 -7.83 -14.57 17.92
CA THR A 28 -6.98 -13.61 17.22
C THR A 28 -7.82 -12.86 16.18
N VAL A 29 -7.62 -11.57 16.07
CA VAL A 29 -8.36 -10.70 15.15
C VAL A 29 -7.54 -10.40 13.90
N MET A 30 -8.13 -10.56 12.72
CA MET A 30 -7.57 -10.14 11.45
C MET A 30 -8.25 -8.85 11.00
N ALA A 31 -7.54 -7.71 11.11
CA ALA A 31 -8.09 -6.37 10.91
C ALA A 31 -8.00 -5.96 9.43
N TRP A 32 -9.12 -6.04 8.69
CA TRP A 32 -9.18 -5.74 7.25
C TRP A 32 -9.91 -4.44 6.91
N ARG A 33 -10.93 -4.05 7.71
CA ARG A 33 -11.72 -2.82 7.49
C ARG A 33 -10.93 -1.53 7.77
N GLY A 34 -9.66 -1.64 8.12
CA GLY A 34 -8.77 -0.59 8.51
C GLY A 34 -7.98 -0.98 9.75
N GLU A 35 -7.29 -0.04 10.37
CA GLU A 35 -6.46 -0.30 11.56
C GLU A 35 -7.27 -0.37 12.85
N ALA A 36 -8.46 0.24 12.87
CA ALA A 36 -9.27 0.39 14.08
C ALA A 36 -9.63 -0.96 14.75
N GLY A 37 -9.90 -2.00 13.95
CA GLY A 37 -10.19 -3.34 14.47
C GLY A 37 -8.98 -3.95 15.19
N GLY A 38 -7.79 -3.82 14.63
CA GLY A 38 -6.55 -4.29 15.26
C GLY A 38 -6.20 -3.52 16.53
N ILE A 39 -6.33 -2.20 16.49
CA ILE A 39 -6.14 -1.33 17.65
C ILE A 39 -7.08 -1.76 18.80
N LYS A 40 -8.37 -1.91 18.49
CA LYS A 40 -9.38 -2.31 19.48
C LYS A 40 -9.09 -3.70 20.06
N ALA A 41 -8.71 -4.66 19.22
CA ALA A 41 -8.33 -6.00 19.69
C ALA A 41 -7.14 -5.93 20.65
N ALA A 42 -6.06 -5.22 20.28
CA ALA A 42 -4.86 -5.05 21.11
C ALA A 42 -5.19 -4.38 22.46
N GLN A 43 -6.04 -3.35 22.46
CA GLN A 43 -6.53 -2.69 23.69
C GLN A 43 -7.37 -3.60 24.59
N MET A 44 -7.99 -4.62 24.01
CA MET A 44 -8.73 -5.66 24.76
C MET A 44 -7.85 -6.83 25.20
N GLY A 45 -6.53 -6.79 24.92
CA GLY A 45 -5.58 -7.87 25.24
C GLY A 45 -5.66 -9.07 24.29
N HIS A 46 -6.18 -8.89 23.08
CA HIS A 46 -6.23 -9.92 22.04
C HIS A 46 -5.19 -9.69 20.96
N ASP A 47 -4.60 -10.77 20.48
CA ASP A 47 -3.67 -10.71 19.36
C ASP A 47 -4.38 -10.26 18.08
N ALA A 48 -3.69 -9.45 17.27
CA ALA A 48 -4.17 -8.95 16.01
C ALA A 48 -3.14 -9.11 14.90
N ILE A 49 -3.64 -9.45 13.70
CA ILE A 49 -2.90 -9.42 12.44
C ILE A 49 -3.43 -8.26 11.62
N MET A 50 -2.55 -7.36 11.23
CA MET A 50 -2.91 -6.19 10.45
C MET A 50 -2.94 -6.51 8.96
N THR A 51 -4.12 -6.33 8.36
CA THR A 51 -4.34 -6.57 6.92
C THR A 51 -5.31 -5.55 6.31
N PRO A 52 -5.15 -4.22 6.60
CA PRO A 52 -6.12 -3.22 6.17
C PRO A 52 -6.16 -3.11 4.64
N GLY A 53 -7.38 -3.17 4.09
CA GLY A 53 -7.60 -3.28 2.65
C GLY A 53 -7.02 -2.13 1.83
N ASN A 54 -6.99 -0.93 2.38
CA ASN A 54 -6.41 0.25 1.74
C ASN A 54 -4.87 0.27 1.69
N TRP A 55 -4.19 -0.72 2.29
CA TRP A 55 -2.73 -0.87 2.33
C TRP A 55 -2.23 -2.22 1.81
N LEU A 56 -3.02 -3.30 2.01
CA LEU A 56 -2.54 -4.67 1.88
C LEU A 56 -3.44 -5.59 1.05
N TYR A 57 -4.45 -5.05 0.33
CA TYR A 57 -5.24 -5.83 -0.61
C TYR A 57 -4.64 -5.73 -2.01
N PHE A 58 -3.90 -6.77 -2.38
CA PHE A 58 -3.13 -6.83 -3.62
C PHE A 58 -3.98 -7.15 -4.86
N ASP A 59 -5.26 -7.28 -4.72
CA ASP A 59 -6.26 -7.35 -5.78
C ASP A 59 -6.62 -5.97 -6.36
N ALA A 60 -6.18 -4.86 -5.74
CA ALA A 60 -6.28 -3.50 -6.28
C ALA A 60 -5.24 -3.21 -7.37
N TYR A 61 -5.55 -2.26 -8.26
CA TYR A 61 -4.64 -1.80 -9.32
C TYR A 61 -3.31 -1.26 -8.75
N GLN A 62 -2.21 -1.61 -9.40
CA GLN A 62 -0.86 -1.12 -9.04
C GLN A 62 -0.49 0.17 -9.77
N ASP A 63 -1.03 0.38 -10.96
CA ASP A 63 -0.77 1.51 -11.84
C ASP A 63 -2.09 2.01 -12.45
N ASN A 64 -2.02 2.72 -13.57
CA ASN A 64 -3.16 3.28 -14.28
C ASN A 64 -4.12 2.17 -14.76
N PRO A 65 -5.38 2.14 -14.30
CA PRO A 65 -6.34 1.09 -14.67
C PRO A 65 -6.56 0.94 -16.18
N ALA A 66 -6.34 1.99 -16.96
CA ALA A 66 -6.49 1.94 -18.43
C ALA A 66 -5.43 1.07 -19.12
N THR A 67 -4.33 0.75 -18.44
CA THR A 67 -3.20 -0.02 -18.99
C THR A 67 -2.91 -1.30 -18.20
N GLU A 68 -3.60 -1.50 -17.08
CA GLU A 68 -3.45 -2.65 -16.21
C GLU A 68 -4.41 -3.80 -16.61
N PRO A 69 -4.07 -5.06 -16.30
CA PRO A 69 -5.05 -6.15 -16.33
C PRO A 69 -6.25 -5.83 -15.43
N GLU A 70 -7.42 -6.41 -15.74
CA GLU A 70 -8.63 -6.20 -14.95
C GLU A 70 -8.41 -6.56 -13.48
N ALA A 71 -8.90 -5.70 -12.58
CA ALA A 71 -8.83 -5.88 -11.14
C ALA A 71 -10.14 -5.42 -10.48
N ILE A 72 -10.34 -5.72 -9.20
CA ILE A 72 -11.56 -5.35 -8.48
C ILE A 72 -11.79 -3.82 -8.40
N GLY A 73 -10.76 -3.04 -8.66
CA GLY A 73 -10.76 -1.58 -8.51
C GLY A 73 -9.74 -1.10 -7.48
N GLY A 74 -9.91 0.13 -7.02
CA GLY A 74 -8.97 0.74 -6.07
C GLY A 74 -7.62 1.09 -6.71
N TYR A 75 -6.72 1.63 -5.91
CA TYR A 75 -5.36 1.98 -6.35
C TYR A 75 -4.38 1.80 -5.20
N LEU A 76 -3.48 0.84 -5.33
CA LEU A 76 -2.50 0.47 -4.33
C LEU A 76 -1.11 0.30 -4.95
N PRO A 77 -0.38 1.40 -5.21
CA PRO A 77 0.96 1.34 -5.76
C PRO A 77 1.98 0.82 -4.73
N LEU A 78 3.12 0.35 -5.23
CA LEU A 78 4.23 -0.18 -4.42
C LEU A 78 4.63 0.74 -3.26
N SER A 79 4.76 2.04 -3.54
CA SER A 79 5.15 3.04 -2.54
C SER A 79 4.14 3.18 -1.40
N ARG A 80 2.86 2.99 -1.69
CA ARG A 80 1.84 3.00 -0.65
C ARG A 80 1.98 1.79 0.28
N VAL A 81 2.15 0.60 -0.25
CA VAL A 81 2.43 -0.59 0.57
C VAL A 81 3.67 -0.38 1.42
N TYR A 82 4.76 0.11 0.82
CA TYR A 82 6.02 0.36 1.54
C TYR A 82 5.89 1.37 2.67
N SER A 83 5.03 2.38 2.52
CA SER A 83 4.84 3.43 3.53
C SER A 83 4.00 2.99 4.73
N TYR A 84 3.33 1.85 4.65
CA TYR A 84 2.52 1.34 5.75
C TYR A 84 3.36 1.06 6.99
N GLU A 85 2.79 1.36 8.18
CA GLU A 85 3.35 1.01 9.48
C GLU A 85 2.35 0.14 10.23
N PRO A 86 2.66 -1.18 10.39
CA PRO A 86 1.69 -2.13 10.96
C PRO A 86 1.41 -1.94 12.45
N VAL A 87 2.32 -1.29 13.19
CA VAL A 87 2.19 -1.10 14.63
C VAL A 87 1.86 0.36 14.93
N PRO A 88 0.57 0.70 15.18
CA PRO A 88 0.16 2.09 15.40
C PRO A 88 0.84 2.73 16.62
N ASP A 89 1.26 3.98 16.46
CA ASP A 89 1.90 4.74 17.54
C ASP A 89 0.96 5.06 18.71
N SER A 90 -0.34 5.03 18.47
CA SER A 90 -1.37 5.26 19.49
C SER A 90 -1.45 4.19 20.57
N LEU A 91 -0.85 3.02 20.35
CA LEU A 91 -0.84 1.90 21.29
C LEU A 91 0.28 2.05 22.33
N THR A 92 0.01 1.64 23.55
CA THR A 92 1.02 1.48 24.62
C THR A 92 1.99 0.35 24.28
N VAL A 93 3.10 0.25 25.01
CA VAL A 93 4.11 -0.81 24.80
C VAL A 93 3.50 -2.22 24.97
N GLU A 94 2.61 -2.38 25.95
CA GLU A 94 1.91 -3.65 26.19
C GLU A 94 0.96 -3.98 25.04
N GLU A 95 0.11 -3.03 24.64
CA GLU A 95 -0.82 -3.20 23.53
C GLU A 95 -0.11 -3.48 22.19
N LYS A 96 1.02 -2.83 21.93
CA LYS A 96 1.85 -3.09 20.74
C LYS A 96 2.31 -4.55 20.65
N SER A 97 2.52 -5.23 21.78
CA SER A 97 2.93 -6.64 21.78
C SER A 97 1.85 -7.58 21.26
N HIS A 98 0.60 -7.14 21.22
CA HIS A 98 -0.51 -7.88 20.63
C HIS A 98 -0.63 -7.73 19.11
N ILE A 99 0.11 -6.83 18.49
CA ILE A 99 0.21 -6.80 17.01
C ILE A 99 1.24 -7.84 16.59
N ILE A 100 0.77 -9.06 16.33
CA ILE A 100 1.65 -10.22 16.10
C ILE A 100 2.11 -10.39 14.66
N GLY A 101 1.57 -9.60 13.72
CA GLY A 101 1.98 -9.69 12.34
C GLY A 101 1.17 -8.84 11.39
N VAL A 102 1.55 -8.94 10.12
CA VAL A 102 0.92 -8.26 8.99
C VAL A 102 0.71 -9.26 7.85
N GLN A 103 -0.38 -9.13 7.11
CA GLN A 103 -0.71 -10.00 5.99
C GLN A 103 -1.22 -9.16 4.81
N ALA A 104 -0.81 -9.52 3.59
CA ALA A 104 -1.48 -9.07 2.38
C ALA A 104 -2.49 -10.11 1.91
N ASN A 105 -3.58 -9.65 1.31
CA ASN A 105 -4.62 -10.48 0.70
C ASN A 105 -4.61 -10.31 -0.82
N LEU A 106 -4.87 -11.40 -1.53
CA LEU A 106 -5.10 -11.41 -2.96
C LEU A 106 -6.41 -12.16 -3.22
N TRP A 107 -7.52 -11.42 -3.29
CA TRP A 107 -8.82 -11.98 -3.66
C TRP A 107 -8.88 -12.19 -5.16
N THR A 108 -9.49 -13.28 -5.59
CA THR A 108 -9.32 -13.77 -6.97
C THR A 108 -10.55 -13.64 -7.85
N GLU A 109 -11.50 -12.79 -7.48
CA GLU A 109 -12.73 -12.56 -8.26
C GLU A 109 -12.44 -12.14 -9.71
N TYR A 110 -11.34 -11.37 -9.90
CA TYR A 110 -10.91 -10.89 -11.22
C TYR A 110 -9.58 -11.52 -11.67
N ILE A 111 -8.99 -12.42 -10.88
CA ILE A 111 -7.68 -13.04 -11.16
C ILE A 111 -7.89 -14.46 -11.62
N GLN A 112 -7.80 -14.71 -12.92
CA GLN A 112 -8.17 -15.96 -13.54
C GLN A 112 -7.01 -16.93 -13.75
N THR A 113 -5.75 -16.45 -13.69
CA THR A 113 -4.57 -17.25 -14.00
C THR A 113 -3.46 -17.02 -12.97
N GLU A 114 -2.59 -18.03 -12.83
CA GLU A 114 -1.36 -17.92 -12.00
C GLU A 114 -0.48 -16.73 -12.44
N SER A 115 -0.30 -16.54 -13.74
CA SER A 115 0.45 -15.43 -14.29
C SER A 115 -0.15 -14.07 -13.93
N HIS A 116 -1.50 -13.96 -13.83
CA HIS A 116 -2.16 -12.74 -13.35
C HIS A 116 -1.94 -12.57 -11.84
N ALA A 117 -1.99 -13.64 -11.05
CA ALA A 117 -1.69 -13.58 -9.62
C ALA A 117 -0.24 -13.12 -9.36
N GLU A 118 0.73 -13.64 -10.10
CA GLU A 118 2.13 -13.20 -10.04
C GLU A 118 2.26 -11.70 -10.32
N TYR A 119 1.57 -11.22 -11.37
CA TYR A 119 1.54 -9.80 -11.73
C TYR A 119 1.00 -8.94 -10.57
N MET A 120 -0.08 -9.35 -9.94
CA MET A 120 -0.73 -8.61 -8.86
C MET A 120 0.08 -8.64 -7.55
N ILE A 121 0.80 -9.72 -7.28
CA ILE A 121 1.60 -9.87 -6.05
C ILE A 121 2.88 -9.04 -6.11
N TYR A 122 3.63 -9.11 -7.20
CA TYR A 122 4.93 -8.45 -7.35
C TYR A 122 4.82 -7.10 -8.04
N PRO A 123 5.59 -6.10 -7.59
CA PRO A 123 6.63 -6.09 -6.56
C PRO A 123 6.11 -5.85 -5.13
N ARG A 124 4.80 -5.69 -4.90
CA ARG A 124 4.24 -5.31 -3.59
C ARG A 124 4.59 -6.29 -2.46
N LEU A 125 4.76 -7.58 -2.77
CA LEU A 125 5.22 -8.57 -1.80
C LEU A 125 6.64 -8.27 -1.28
N LEU A 126 7.50 -7.63 -2.08
CA LEU A 126 8.83 -7.20 -1.63
C LEU A 126 8.70 -6.09 -0.58
N ALA A 127 7.76 -5.16 -0.77
CA ALA A 127 7.46 -4.13 0.23
C ALA A 127 6.90 -4.74 1.52
N LEU A 128 5.95 -5.67 1.43
CA LEU A 128 5.44 -6.41 2.59
C LEU A 128 6.56 -7.13 3.33
N SER A 129 7.50 -7.73 2.61
CA SER A 129 8.67 -8.37 3.22
C SER A 129 9.51 -7.38 4.03
N GLU A 130 9.73 -6.16 3.51
CA GLU A 130 10.44 -5.12 4.25
C GLU A 130 9.67 -4.72 5.53
N LEU A 131 8.33 -4.60 5.48
CA LEU A 131 7.50 -4.33 6.65
C LEU A 131 7.62 -5.42 7.74
N CYS A 132 7.78 -6.67 7.34
CA CYS A 132 7.89 -7.79 8.27
C CYS A 132 9.27 -7.90 8.93
N TRP A 133 10.35 -7.50 8.23
CA TRP A 133 11.72 -7.77 8.65
C TRP A 133 12.51 -6.53 9.08
N CYS A 134 12.01 -5.34 8.79
CA CYS A 134 12.68 -4.10 9.15
C CYS A 134 11.90 -3.34 10.20
N LYS A 135 12.60 -2.69 11.12
CA LYS A 135 11.99 -1.72 12.02
C LYS A 135 11.62 -0.45 11.24
N ALA A 136 10.56 0.24 11.65
CA ALA A 136 10.05 1.44 11.00
C ALA A 136 11.15 2.49 10.74
N GLU A 137 11.97 2.76 11.74
CA GLU A 137 13.06 3.74 11.69
C GLU A 137 14.21 3.35 10.76
N THR A 138 14.28 2.08 10.33
CA THR A 138 15.31 1.59 9.39
C THR A 138 14.83 1.49 7.96
N LYS A 139 13.53 1.72 7.71
CA LYS A 139 12.99 1.73 6.35
C LYS A 139 13.62 2.87 5.55
N ASN A 140 14.03 2.59 4.32
CA ASN A 140 14.65 3.57 3.43
C ASN A 140 14.26 3.27 1.97
N TRP A 141 13.41 4.10 1.40
CA TRP A 141 12.89 3.94 0.05
C TRP A 141 13.99 3.95 -1.02
N GLU A 142 14.99 4.82 -0.87
CA GLU A 142 16.09 4.96 -1.83
C GLU A 142 16.99 3.70 -1.86
N ARG A 143 17.11 3.02 -0.72
CA ARG A 143 17.80 1.71 -0.62
C ARG A 143 16.91 0.59 -1.14
N PHE A 144 15.62 0.59 -0.79
CA PHE A 144 14.65 -0.45 -1.14
C PHE A 144 14.44 -0.54 -2.65
N LEU A 145 14.21 0.59 -3.31
CA LEU A 145 13.82 0.62 -4.71
C LEU A 145 14.82 -0.03 -5.67
N PRO A 146 16.15 0.24 -5.60
CA PRO A 146 17.13 -0.49 -6.41
C PRO A 146 17.19 -1.99 -6.08
N ALA A 147 16.98 -2.37 -4.83
CA ALA A 147 16.94 -3.78 -4.43
C ALA A 147 15.71 -4.48 -5.02
N ALA A 148 14.53 -3.84 -4.97
CA ALA A 148 13.31 -4.35 -5.58
C ALA A 148 13.46 -4.53 -7.11
N ASN A 149 14.06 -3.57 -7.81
CA ASN A 149 14.34 -3.71 -9.25
C ASN A 149 15.24 -4.92 -9.55
N ARG A 150 16.32 -5.15 -8.78
CA ARG A 150 17.15 -6.35 -8.95
C ARG A 150 16.38 -7.66 -8.71
N HIS A 151 15.45 -7.67 -7.74
CA HIS A 151 14.58 -8.82 -7.53
C HIS A 151 13.62 -9.04 -8.69
N LEU A 152 13.08 -7.99 -9.30
CA LEU A 152 12.24 -8.11 -10.50
C LEU A 152 13.01 -8.73 -11.66
N ASP A 153 14.29 -8.39 -11.84
CA ASP A 153 15.15 -9.04 -12.86
C ASP A 153 15.32 -10.53 -12.59
N ILE A 154 15.50 -10.91 -11.33
CA ILE A 154 15.60 -12.34 -10.91
C ILE A 154 14.26 -13.06 -11.15
N LEU A 155 13.13 -12.45 -10.78
CA LEU A 155 11.80 -13.03 -11.00
C LEU A 155 11.54 -13.24 -12.49
N LYS A 156 11.86 -12.24 -13.32
CA LYS A 156 11.76 -12.32 -14.78
C LYS A 156 12.63 -13.45 -15.35
N ALA A 157 13.86 -13.60 -14.87
CA ALA A 157 14.76 -14.69 -15.30
C ALA A 157 14.21 -16.08 -14.91
N LYS A 158 13.37 -16.16 -13.88
CA LYS A 158 12.66 -17.38 -13.46
C LYS A 158 11.31 -17.61 -14.18
N GLY A 159 10.94 -16.72 -15.12
CA GLY A 159 9.67 -16.80 -15.84
C GLY A 159 8.46 -16.29 -15.08
N ILE A 160 8.65 -15.63 -13.93
CA ILE A 160 7.56 -15.06 -13.12
C ILE A 160 7.10 -13.74 -13.74
N ASN A 161 5.80 -13.60 -13.95
CA ASN A 161 5.18 -12.42 -14.55
C ASN A 161 4.98 -11.29 -13.53
N ALA A 162 6.06 -10.70 -13.05
CA ALA A 162 6.00 -9.60 -12.10
C ALA A 162 5.69 -8.26 -12.79
N HIS A 163 4.77 -7.47 -12.20
CA HIS A 163 4.57 -6.07 -12.60
C HIS A 163 5.88 -5.28 -12.49
N GLN A 164 6.14 -4.45 -13.47
CA GLN A 164 7.33 -3.58 -13.45
C GLN A 164 7.04 -2.33 -12.61
N ILE A 165 8.00 -1.86 -11.83
CA ILE A 165 7.81 -0.66 -11.02
C ILE A 165 7.38 0.49 -11.93
N SER A 166 6.25 1.12 -11.56
CA SER A 166 5.58 2.14 -12.35
C SER A 166 6.52 3.29 -12.73
N LYS A 167 6.40 3.71 -13.98
CA LYS A 167 7.00 4.95 -14.48
C LYS A 167 6.01 6.11 -14.46
N SER A 168 4.79 5.86 -13.98
CA SER A 168 3.73 6.87 -13.94
C SER A 168 3.95 7.85 -12.81
N VAL A 169 3.46 9.08 -13.01
CA VAL A 169 3.42 10.07 -11.93
C VAL A 169 2.24 9.77 -11.03
N ILE A 170 2.51 9.61 -9.75
CA ILE A 170 1.50 9.52 -8.71
C ILE A 170 1.22 10.94 -8.24
N ALA A 171 -0.02 11.40 -8.43
CA ALA A 171 -0.50 12.68 -7.94
C ALA A 171 -1.30 12.47 -6.64
N THR A 172 -1.05 13.32 -5.66
CA THR A 172 -1.82 13.39 -4.41
C THR A 172 -2.33 14.81 -4.24
N GLU A 173 -3.60 14.96 -3.86
CA GLU A 173 -4.22 16.26 -3.60
C GLU A 173 -4.60 16.39 -2.13
N VAL A 174 -4.43 17.61 -1.60
CA VAL A 174 -4.92 17.99 -0.28
C VAL A 174 -5.71 19.28 -0.45
N VAL A 175 -7.01 19.25 -0.12
CA VAL A 175 -7.91 20.39 -0.21
C VAL A 175 -7.88 21.16 1.10
N ASP A 176 -7.50 22.44 1.05
CA ASP A 176 -7.59 23.38 2.17
C ASP A 176 -8.79 24.30 1.93
N ILE A 177 -9.90 23.99 2.60
CA ILE A 177 -11.18 24.72 2.44
C ILE A 177 -11.07 26.14 2.97
N GLU A 178 -10.32 26.36 4.06
CA GLU A 178 -10.18 27.68 4.67
C GLU A 178 -9.39 28.65 3.77
N LYS A 179 -8.34 28.14 3.14
CA LYS A 179 -7.51 28.90 2.20
C LYS A 179 -8.03 28.90 0.77
N GLN A 180 -9.07 28.11 0.48
CA GLN A 180 -9.60 27.89 -0.87
C GLN A 180 -8.48 27.45 -1.85
N THR A 181 -7.64 26.51 -1.42
CA THR A 181 -6.52 26.00 -2.21
C THR A 181 -6.53 24.48 -2.29
N ILE A 182 -5.99 23.96 -3.39
CA ILE A 182 -5.64 22.55 -3.54
C ILE A 182 -4.12 22.47 -3.59
N GLU A 183 -3.52 21.72 -2.68
CA GLU A 183 -2.11 21.39 -2.73
C GLU A 183 -1.91 20.10 -3.50
N LEU A 184 -1.11 20.13 -4.56
CA LEU A 184 -0.79 18.99 -5.41
C LEU A 184 0.64 18.55 -5.16
N SER A 185 0.81 17.27 -4.82
CA SER A 185 2.10 16.62 -4.67
C SER A 185 2.28 15.57 -5.75
N PHE A 186 3.48 15.50 -6.34
CA PHE A 186 3.80 14.54 -7.39
C PHE A 186 5.00 13.69 -6.99
N ARG A 187 4.94 12.41 -7.27
CA ARG A 187 6.06 11.49 -7.13
C ARG A 187 6.04 10.44 -8.23
N CYS A 188 7.16 9.77 -8.42
CA CYS A 188 7.27 8.58 -9.26
C CYS A 188 8.01 7.51 -8.46
N ASP A 189 7.51 6.27 -8.52
CA ASP A 189 8.15 5.15 -7.83
C ASP A 189 9.43 4.68 -8.54
N LYS A 190 9.67 5.12 -9.77
CA LYS A 190 10.90 4.83 -10.50
C LYS A 190 11.96 5.92 -10.25
N MET A 191 13.14 5.53 -9.82
CA MET A 191 14.29 6.43 -9.61
C MET A 191 15.43 6.09 -10.59
N PRO A 192 16.27 7.09 -10.99
CA PRO A 192 16.06 8.53 -10.88
C PRO A 192 15.20 9.07 -12.02
N VAL A 193 14.30 9.99 -11.74
CA VAL A 193 13.50 10.70 -12.74
C VAL A 193 13.35 12.17 -12.38
N GLU A 194 13.26 13.05 -13.38
CA GLU A 194 12.81 14.41 -13.20
C GLU A 194 11.30 14.49 -13.44
N ILE A 195 10.56 15.05 -12.50
CA ILE A 195 9.14 15.38 -12.69
C ILE A 195 9.05 16.85 -13.10
N ARG A 196 8.41 17.13 -14.23
CA ARG A 196 8.17 18.49 -14.72
C ARG A 196 6.69 18.71 -14.94
N TYR A 197 6.24 19.95 -14.78
CA TYR A 197 4.83 20.27 -14.86
C TYR A 197 4.56 21.61 -15.53
N THR A 198 3.31 21.77 -15.98
CA THR A 198 2.71 23.02 -16.46
C THR A 198 1.39 23.26 -15.70
N GLN A 199 0.92 24.50 -15.63
CA GLN A 199 -0.35 24.88 -15.00
C GLN A 199 -1.34 25.52 -15.98
N ASP A 200 -0.99 25.62 -17.24
CA ASP A 200 -1.75 26.22 -18.34
C ASP A 200 -2.36 25.19 -19.30
N GLY A 201 -2.23 23.89 -18.97
CA GLY A 201 -2.73 22.80 -19.79
C GLY A 201 -1.83 22.42 -20.98
N THR A 202 -0.71 23.08 -21.19
CA THR A 202 0.27 22.63 -22.20
C THR A 202 0.96 21.34 -21.81
N VAL A 203 1.44 20.57 -22.77
CA VAL A 203 2.19 19.32 -22.47
C VAL A 203 3.58 19.70 -21.94
N PRO A 204 3.99 19.17 -20.77
CA PRO A 204 5.32 19.44 -20.24
C PRO A 204 6.43 18.98 -21.18
N THR A 205 7.49 19.77 -21.27
CA THR A 205 8.73 19.49 -21.99
C THR A 205 9.92 19.50 -21.03
N ILE A 206 11.11 19.19 -21.52
CA ILE A 206 12.34 19.26 -20.72
C ILE A 206 12.63 20.69 -20.21
N GLU A 207 12.07 21.72 -20.84
CA GLU A 207 12.19 23.11 -20.45
C GLU A 207 11.12 23.55 -19.43
N SER A 208 10.09 22.72 -19.21
CA SER A 208 9.03 23.03 -18.26
C SER A 208 9.51 23.04 -16.81
N THR A 209 8.72 23.63 -15.91
CA THR A 209 9.10 23.80 -14.50
C THR A 209 9.42 22.46 -13.84
N LEU A 210 10.61 22.34 -13.23
CA LEU A 210 11.01 21.18 -12.47
C LEU A 210 10.24 21.15 -11.15
N TYR A 211 9.57 20.03 -10.86
CA TYR A 211 8.89 19.81 -9.59
C TYR A 211 9.90 19.56 -8.47
N LYS A 212 9.84 20.36 -7.40
CA LYS A 212 10.72 20.25 -6.23
C LYS A 212 9.96 20.19 -4.90
N LYS A 213 8.72 20.67 -4.88
CA LYS A 213 7.86 20.75 -3.69
C LYS A 213 6.40 20.82 -4.10
N PRO A 214 5.46 20.53 -3.18
CA PRO A 214 4.03 20.66 -3.46
C PRO A 214 3.67 22.03 -4.04
N ILE A 215 2.74 22.04 -4.99
CA ILE A 215 2.24 23.25 -5.65
C ILE A 215 0.83 23.55 -5.16
N SER A 216 0.58 24.84 -4.85
CA SER A 216 -0.73 25.31 -4.43
C SER A 216 -1.48 25.92 -5.61
N VAL A 217 -2.70 25.46 -5.84
CA VAL A 217 -3.60 25.93 -6.90
C VAL A 217 -4.81 26.61 -6.23
N LYS A 218 -5.08 27.86 -6.58
CA LYS A 218 -6.17 28.68 -6.01
C LYS A 218 -7.38 28.78 -6.93
N ASP A 219 -7.15 28.77 -8.23
CA ASP A 219 -8.16 28.93 -9.26
C ASP A 219 -8.24 27.69 -10.14
N SER A 220 -9.22 27.64 -11.04
CA SER A 220 -9.31 26.59 -12.04
C SER A 220 -8.05 26.56 -12.91
N ALA A 221 -7.31 25.46 -12.86
CA ALA A 221 -6.12 25.25 -13.66
C ALA A 221 -6.10 23.82 -14.24
N ILE A 222 -5.48 23.66 -15.41
CA ILE A 222 -5.18 22.35 -15.97
C ILE A 222 -3.71 22.08 -15.71
N VAL A 223 -3.43 21.28 -14.68
CA VAL A 223 -2.07 20.87 -14.37
C VAL A 223 -1.73 19.61 -15.16
N LYS A 224 -0.70 19.67 -15.99
CA LYS A 224 -0.13 18.51 -16.66
C LYS A 224 1.25 18.21 -16.11
N VAL A 225 1.55 16.93 -15.97
CA VAL A 225 2.78 16.44 -15.36
C VAL A 225 3.39 15.38 -16.26
N ALA A 226 4.71 15.38 -16.39
CA ALA A 226 5.45 14.35 -17.12
C ALA A 226 6.76 14.02 -16.39
N ILE A 227 7.25 12.82 -16.62
CA ILE A 227 8.58 12.37 -16.16
C ILE A 227 9.57 12.42 -17.30
N PHE A 228 10.81 12.82 -16.97
CA PHE A 228 11.94 12.80 -17.89
C PHE A 228 13.06 11.96 -17.28
N GLN A 229 13.67 11.12 -18.08
CA GLN A 229 14.85 10.35 -17.70
C GLN A 229 16.10 11.02 -18.27
N ASN A 230 17.10 11.23 -17.46
CA ASN A 230 18.44 11.64 -17.89
C ASN A 230 19.19 10.46 -18.50
#